data_afb07b708bab6addbf11d4501e10ff89
#
_entry.id   afb07b708bab6addbf11d4501e10ff89
#
_cell.length_a   1.000
_cell.length_b   1.000
_cell.length_c   1.000
_cell.angle_alpha   90.00
_cell.angle_beta   90.00
_cell.angle_gamma   90.00
#
_symmetry.space_group_name_H-M   'P 1'
#
loop_
_entity.id
_entity.type
_entity.pdbx_description
1 polymer ?
#
loop_
_entity_poly.entity_id
_entity_poly.type
_entity_poly.pdbx_seq_one_letter_code
_entity_poly.pdbx_strand_id
1 'polypeptide(L)'
;VQESTNAMRDGVSPSEEEVSASLRKVIENAEGRVALTTFSSNIGRIRSIAKAADEAGRQVLLLGSSLKRAVAVARDLGLMEGVKPFVDEDEFGYIPRDKVVAILTGSQGESRAALAKLSRDEMRNVALAAGDLVVFSSRAIPGNEKAIQDIKNGLVEQGVHILTDGEALVHVSGHPRRNELKQMYEWIRPEILVPVHGEAQHLTAQKELAEQSGIAQVPRVRNGDLLRLAPGPAEVIGHVEAGRVFKDGKLIGGFDEMGIGDRRKLSFVGHVSVNVVLNSKFEFSGDPDVVPIGLPGFDDDDEKMEDVLFDAVLGAVESIPRSRRKDLGMVREAIRRSVRAAANECWGKKP
;
A
#
# COMPACT_ATOMS: atom_id res chain seq x y z
N VAL A 1 3.04 -28.13 -0.19
CA VAL A 1 3.14 -26.69 -0.48
C VAL A 1 3.09 -25.95 0.84
N GLN A 2 4.06 -25.07 1.11
CA GLN A 2 4.16 -24.34 2.38
C GLN A 2 4.62 -22.90 2.17
N GLU A 3 4.04 -21.98 2.93
CA GLU A 3 4.36 -20.57 2.89
C GLU A 3 5.74 -20.26 3.49
N SER A 4 6.38 -19.17 3.10
CA SER A 4 7.79 -18.86 3.37
C SER A 4 8.04 -17.52 4.05
N THR A 5 7.02 -16.74 4.36
CA THR A 5 7.14 -15.33 4.77
C THR A 5 8.12 -15.11 5.94
N ASN A 6 8.11 -15.99 6.95
CA ASN A 6 9.00 -15.92 8.10
C ASN A 6 10.11 -16.99 8.09
N ALA A 7 10.41 -17.62 6.96
CA ALA A 7 11.47 -18.62 6.85
C ALA A 7 12.88 -18.12 7.21
N MET A 8 13.09 -16.80 7.25
CA MET A 8 14.33 -16.15 7.66
C MET A 8 14.35 -15.77 9.16
N ARG A 9 13.26 -16.01 9.90
CA ARG A 9 13.15 -15.63 11.32
C ARG A 9 13.35 -16.85 12.21
N ASP A 10 14.32 -16.79 13.10
CA ASP A 10 14.60 -17.86 14.07
C ASP A 10 13.53 -17.92 15.18
N GLY A 11 13.49 -19.07 15.84
CA GLY A 11 12.62 -19.30 17.00
C GLY A 11 11.21 -19.70 16.64
N VAL A 12 10.29 -19.42 17.57
CA VAL A 12 8.86 -19.72 17.53
C VAL A 12 8.10 -18.39 17.64
N SER A 13 6.95 -18.28 16.98
CA SER A 13 6.07 -17.14 17.12
C SER A 13 5.48 -17.09 18.55
N PRO A 14 5.38 -15.93 19.20
CA PRO A 14 4.59 -15.81 20.42
C PRO A 14 3.15 -16.27 20.22
N SER A 15 2.51 -16.73 21.27
CA SER A 15 1.11 -17.13 21.23
C SER A 15 0.16 -15.93 21.28
N GLU A 16 -1.06 -16.10 20.79
CA GLU A 16 -2.14 -15.10 20.97
C GLU A 16 -2.47 -14.88 22.45
N GLU A 17 -2.25 -15.85 23.32
CA GLU A 17 -2.42 -15.72 24.76
C GLU A 17 -1.38 -14.76 25.37
N GLU A 18 -0.11 -14.87 24.97
CA GLU A 18 0.94 -13.93 25.40
C GLU A 18 0.64 -12.50 24.91
N VAL A 19 0.15 -12.35 23.68
CA VAL A 19 -0.31 -11.04 23.17
C VAL A 19 -1.49 -10.51 23.97
N SER A 20 -2.46 -11.36 24.29
CA SER A 20 -3.61 -11.00 25.12
C SER A 20 -3.18 -10.52 26.50
N ALA A 21 -2.25 -11.22 27.16
CA ALA A 21 -1.70 -10.83 28.46
C ALA A 21 -0.94 -9.49 28.39
N SER A 22 -0.19 -9.26 27.32
CA SER A 22 0.49 -7.98 27.10
C SER A 22 -0.47 -6.84 26.85
N LEU A 23 -1.48 -7.03 25.99
CA LEU A 23 -2.52 -6.02 25.71
C LEU A 23 -3.33 -5.65 26.96
N ARG A 24 -3.60 -6.64 27.84
CA ARG A 24 -4.23 -6.37 29.14
C ARG A 24 -3.42 -5.38 29.96
N LYS A 25 -2.12 -5.61 30.13
CA LYS A 25 -1.24 -4.69 30.86
C LYS A 25 -1.19 -3.30 30.24
N VAL A 26 -1.18 -3.22 28.92
CA VAL A 26 -1.22 -1.94 28.18
C VAL A 26 -2.52 -1.18 28.48
N ILE A 27 -3.66 -1.87 28.46
CA ILE A 27 -4.97 -1.26 28.72
C ILE A 27 -5.11 -0.85 30.19
N GLU A 28 -4.65 -1.68 31.12
CA GLU A 28 -4.69 -1.40 32.57
C GLU A 28 -3.85 -0.18 32.96
N ASN A 29 -2.66 -0.02 32.37
CA ASN A 29 -1.72 1.04 32.69
C ASN A 29 -1.96 2.35 31.95
N ALA A 30 -2.83 2.41 30.99
CA ALA A 30 -3.11 3.62 30.22
C ALA A 30 -3.93 4.62 31.05
N GLU A 31 -3.46 5.85 31.16
CA GLU A 31 -4.12 6.92 31.93
C GLU A 31 -5.29 7.58 31.15
N GLY A 32 -5.21 7.60 29.82
CA GLY A 32 -6.22 8.17 28.93
C GLY A 32 -7.07 7.10 28.21
N ARG A 33 -7.67 7.52 27.10
CA ARG A 33 -8.35 6.61 26.18
C ARG A 33 -7.34 5.68 25.53
N VAL A 34 -7.78 4.45 25.23
CA VAL A 34 -6.97 3.50 24.44
C VAL A 34 -7.69 3.20 23.15
N ALA A 35 -7.04 3.44 22.03
CA ALA A 35 -7.52 3.08 20.71
C ALA A 35 -6.62 1.98 20.14
N LEU A 36 -7.21 0.82 19.77
CA LEU A 36 -6.44 -0.30 19.22
C LEU A 36 -6.86 -0.57 17.78
N THR A 37 -5.90 -0.53 16.88
CA THR A 37 -6.16 -0.91 15.49
C THR A 37 -5.73 -2.34 15.22
N THR A 38 -6.62 -3.13 14.60
CA THR A 38 -6.39 -4.52 14.24
C THR A 38 -7.14 -4.89 12.97
N PHE A 39 -6.85 -6.04 12.40
CA PHE A 39 -7.62 -6.58 11.28
C PHE A 39 -9.03 -6.96 11.74
N SER A 40 -10.05 -6.52 11.00
CA SER A 40 -11.46 -6.79 11.32
C SER A 40 -11.80 -8.29 11.31
N SER A 41 -11.03 -9.11 10.61
CA SER A 41 -11.17 -10.57 10.57
C SER A 41 -10.56 -11.30 11.78
N ASN A 42 -9.75 -10.62 12.61
CA ASN A 42 -9.14 -11.25 13.79
C ASN A 42 -10.08 -11.20 15.00
N ILE A 43 -11.13 -12.01 14.96
CA ILE A 43 -12.15 -12.09 16.03
C ILE A 43 -11.54 -12.49 17.37
N GLY A 44 -10.53 -13.36 17.37
CA GLY A 44 -9.82 -13.77 18.59
C GLY A 44 -9.19 -12.55 19.29
N ARG A 45 -8.50 -11.69 18.55
CA ARG A 45 -7.88 -10.48 19.05
C ARG A 45 -8.92 -9.46 19.55
N ILE A 46 -10.01 -9.26 18.80
CA ILE A 46 -11.12 -8.38 19.21
C ILE A 46 -11.71 -8.85 20.52
N ARG A 47 -11.94 -10.15 20.66
CA ARG A 47 -12.43 -10.78 21.91
C ARG A 47 -11.46 -10.57 23.07
N SER A 48 -10.16 -10.77 22.85
CA SER A 48 -9.12 -10.58 23.88
C SER A 48 -9.07 -9.12 24.35
N ILE A 49 -9.11 -8.17 23.42
CA ILE A 49 -9.12 -6.73 23.73
C ILE A 49 -10.37 -6.37 24.54
N ALA A 50 -11.55 -6.85 24.11
CA ALA A 50 -12.80 -6.55 24.78
C ALA A 50 -12.84 -7.12 26.22
N LYS A 51 -12.32 -8.33 26.44
CA LYS A 51 -12.20 -8.92 27.79
C LYS A 51 -11.21 -8.15 28.66
N ALA A 52 -10.04 -7.81 28.12
CA ALA A 52 -9.04 -7.03 28.83
C ALA A 52 -9.57 -5.64 29.24
N ALA A 53 -10.35 -4.99 28.36
CA ALA A 53 -11.00 -3.72 28.67
C ALA A 53 -12.04 -3.86 29.78
N ASP A 54 -12.86 -4.91 29.74
CA ASP A 54 -13.85 -5.18 30.79
C ASP A 54 -13.20 -5.43 32.15
N GLU A 55 -12.15 -6.23 32.20
CA GLU A 55 -11.37 -6.48 33.41
C GLU A 55 -10.72 -5.20 33.96
N ALA A 56 -10.30 -4.26 33.09
CA ALA A 56 -9.81 -2.93 33.48
C ALA A 56 -10.95 -1.94 33.82
N GLY A 57 -12.20 -2.37 33.82
CA GLY A 57 -13.37 -1.51 34.09
C GLY A 57 -13.58 -0.44 32.99
N ARG A 58 -13.23 -0.76 31.74
CA ARG A 58 -13.37 0.13 30.59
C ARG A 58 -14.49 -0.35 29.67
N GLN A 59 -15.19 0.58 29.05
CA GLN A 59 -16.22 0.32 28.04
C GLN A 59 -15.58 0.27 26.66
N VAL A 60 -16.09 -0.60 25.80
CA VAL A 60 -15.53 -0.83 24.47
C VAL A 60 -16.48 -0.35 23.38
N LEU A 61 -15.96 0.38 22.41
CA LEU A 61 -16.68 0.74 21.18
C LEU A 61 -15.94 0.24 19.94
N LEU A 62 -16.70 0.07 18.85
CA LEU A 62 -16.18 -0.39 17.56
C LEU A 62 -16.28 0.72 16.52
N LEU A 63 -15.14 1.06 15.89
CA LEU A 63 -15.07 2.08 14.85
C LEU A 63 -14.68 1.45 13.49
N GLY A 64 -15.63 1.50 12.57
CA GLY A 64 -15.48 0.97 11.22
C GLY A 64 -16.51 -0.09 10.86
N SER A 65 -17.11 0.04 9.68
CA SER A 65 -18.24 -0.80 9.22
C SER A 65 -17.85 -2.27 9.03
N SER A 66 -16.63 -2.56 8.54
CA SER A 66 -16.16 -3.93 8.39
C SER A 66 -15.98 -4.63 9.73
N LEU A 67 -15.49 -3.90 10.74
CA LEU A 67 -15.33 -4.41 12.10
C LEU A 67 -16.69 -4.71 12.76
N LYS A 68 -17.64 -3.76 12.67
CA LYS A 68 -19.00 -3.94 13.18
C LYS A 68 -19.68 -5.17 12.54
N ARG A 69 -19.53 -5.33 11.21
CA ARG A 69 -20.08 -6.50 10.49
C ARG A 69 -19.43 -7.82 10.92
N ALA A 70 -18.10 -7.85 11.02
CA ALA A 70 -17.38 -9.06 11.43
C ALA A 70 -17.77 -9.50 12.84
N VAL A 71 -17.91 -8.56 13.77
CA VAL A 71 -18.35 -8.81 15.14
C VAL A 71 -19.81 -9.27 15.20
N ALA A 72 -20.71 -8.71 14.39
CA ALA A 72 -22.09 -9.17 14.30
C ALA A 72 -22.16 -10.65 13.90
N VAL A 73 -21.47 -11.03 12.82
CA VAL A 73 -21.38 -12.44 12.39
C VAL A 73 -20.75 -13.33 13.46
N ALA A 74 -19.70 -12.85 14.13
CA ALA A 74 -19.04 -13.59 15.19
C ALA A 74 -19.98 -13.82 16.41
N ARG A 75 -20.88 -12.88 16.72
CA ARG A 75 -21.93 -13.05 17.74
C ARG A 75 -22.94 -14.11 17.34
N ASP A 76 -23.42 -14.07 16.09
CA ASP A 76 -24.37 -15.07 15.57
C ASP A 76 -23.80 -16.49 15.61
N LEU A 77 -22.46 -16.62 15.45
CA LEU A 77 -21.74 -17.89 15.53
C LEU A 77 -21.31 -18.30 16.97
N GLY A 78 -21.66 -17.53 17.99
CA GLY A 78 -21.27 -17.80 19.38
C GLY A 78 -19.80 -17.52 19.72
N LEU A 79 -19.02 -16.95 18.78
CA LEU A 79 -17.59 -16.69 18.98
C LEU A 79 -17.28 -15.52 19.94
N MET A 80 -18.30 -14.75 20.30
CA MET A 80 -18.20 -13.58 21.20
C MET A 80 -18.81 -13.85 22.59
N GLU A 81 -18.91 -15.10 22.99
CA GLU A 81 -19.41 -15.45 24.33
C GLU A 81 -18.54 -14.85 25.43
N GLY A 82 -19.20 -14.29 26.46
CA GLY A 82 -18.56 -13.62 27.60
C GLY A 82 -17.99 -12.23 27.26
N VAL A 83 -18.32 -11.66 26.10
CA VAL A 83 -18.00 -10.26 25.74
C VAL A 83 -19.26 -9.41 25.95
N LYS A 84 -19.15 -8.36 26.77
CA LYS A 84 -20.20 -7.38 26.96
C LYS A 84 -20.64 -6.70 25.67
N PRO A 85 -21.84 -6.14 25.60
CA PRO A 85 -22.25 -5.28 24.50
C PRO A 85 -21.26 -4.11 24.32
N PHE A 86 -20.98 -3.74 23.06
CA PHE A 86 -20.21 -2.57 22.75
C PHE A 86 -21.09 -1.32 22.85
N VAL A 87 -20.50 -0.21 23.29
CA VAL A 87 -21.20 1.07 23.37
C VAL A 87 -21.21 1.75 22.00
N ASP A 88 -22.16 2.67 21.79
CA ASP A 88 -22.25 3.41 20.53
C ASP A 88 -21.21 4.54 20.43
N GLU A 89 -20.92 4.98 19.20
CA GLU A 89 -20.01 6.09 18.93
C GLU A 89 -20.50 7.40 19.57
N ASP A 90 -21.80 7.58 19.67
CA ASP A 90 -22.43 8.78 20.25
C ASP A 90 -22.21 8.88 21.76
N GLU A 91 -21.92 7.78 22.42
CA GLU A 91 -21.62 7.74 23.86
C GLU A 91 -20.16 8.09 24.18
N PHE A 92 -19.28 8.07 23.20
CA PHE A 92 -17.82 8.24 23.41
C PHE A 92 -17.46 9.50 24.22
N GLY A 93 -18.09 10.62 23.91
CA GLY A 93 -17.82 11.89 24.56
C GLY A 93 -18.32 11.98 26.01
N TYR A 94 -19.23 11.11 26.41
CA TYR A 94 -19.83 11.09 27.76
C TYR A 94 -19.10 10.12 28.71
N ILE A 95 -18.25 9.24 28.21
CA ILE A 95 -17.52 8.28 29.02
C ILE A 95 -16.18 8.91 29.47
N PRO A 96 -15.80 8.80 30.75
CA PRO A 96 -14.49 9.28 31.21
C PRO A 96 -13.35 8.70 30.39
N ARG A 97 -12.29 9.49 30.14
CA ARG A 97 -11.19 9.13 29.25
C ARG A 97 -10.50 7.82 29.64
N ASP A 98 -10.29 7.60 30.93
CA ASP A 98 -9.69 6.38 31.50
C ASP A 98 -10.64 5.16 31.48
N LYS A 99 -11.87 5.33 31.00
CA LYS A 99 -12.90 4.28 30.93
C LYS A 99 -13.28 3.87 29.52
N VAL A 100 -12.51 4.29 28.52
CA VAL A 100 -12.78 4.01 27.09
C VAL A 100 -11.68 3.18 26.46
N VAL A 101 -12.09 2.14 25.72
CA VAL A 101 -11.28 1.42 24.73
C VAL A 101 -12.01 1.44 23.39
N ALA A 102 -11.38 1.98 22.35
CA ALA A 102 -11.90 1.95 20.97
C ALA A 102 -11.16 0.90 20.15
N ILE A 103 -11.86 -0.06 19.56
CA ILE A 103 -11.29 -0.98 18.57
C ILE A 103 -11.65 -0.45 17.19
N LEU A 104 -10.66 -0.27 16.32
CA LEU A 104 -10.87 0.47 15.08
C LEU A 104 -10.15 -0.12 13.88
N THR A 105 -10.69 0.18 12.69
CA THR A 105 -10.08 -0.16 11.40
C THR A 105 -9.03 0.87 11.00
N GLY A 106 -8.12 0.50 10.08
CA GLY A 106 -7.13 1.43 9.52
C GLY A 106 -5.70 1.03 9.82
N SER A 107 -5.46 -0.22 10.21
CA SER A 107 -4.14 -0.73 10.56
C SER A 107 -3.13 -0.72 9.41
N GLN A 108 -3.60 -0.62 8.16
CA GLN A 108 -2.77 -0.63 6.96
C GLN A 108 -2.71 0.73 6.24
N GLY A 109 -3.15 1.80 6.90
CA GLY A 109 -3.10 3.14 6.32
C GLY A 109 -4.23 3.44 5.33
N GLU A 110 -5.32 2.67 5.38
CA GLU A 110 -6.46 2.88 4.50
C GLU A 110 -7.09 4.27 4.74
N SER A 111 -7.06 5.13 3.75
CA SER A 111 -7.41 6.55 3.86
C SER A 111 -8.84 6.85 4.33
N ARG A 112 -9.76 5.91 4.14
CA ARG A 112 -11.17 6.03 4.54
C ARG A 112 -11.50 5.33 5.86
N ALA A 113 -10.52 4.64 6.46
CA ALA A 113 -10.71 3.90 7.71
C ALA A 113 -10.81 4.84 8.92
N ALA A 114 -11.31 4.31 10.03
CA ALA A 114 -11.54 5.08 11.25
C ALA A 114 -10.25 5.73 11.79
N LEU A 115 -9.15 4.98 11.82
CA LEU A 115 -7.86 5.51 12.30
C LEU A 115 -7.34 6.68 11.45
N ALA A 116 -7.46 6.60 10.12
CA ALA A 116 -7.04 7.67 9.23
C ALA A 116 -7.89 8.94 9.42
N LYS A 117 -9.18 8.78 9.69
CA LYS A 117 -10.06 9.92 10.02
C LYS A 117 -9.73 10.53 11.38
N LEU A 118 -9.44 9.70 12.40
CA LEU A 118 -9.02 10.17 13.71
C LEU A 118 -7.70 10.94 13.64
N SER A 119 -6.73 10.47 12.86
CA SER A 119 -5.44 11.17 12.70
C SER A 119 -5.55 12.54 12.03
N ARG A 120 -6.68 12.84 11.35
CA ARG A 120 -6.98 14.11 10.71
C ARG A 120 -8.10 14.90 11.42
N ASP A 121 -8.55 14.41 12.59
CA ASP A 121 -9.68 15.00 13.33
C ASP A 121 -10.98 15.13 12.50
N GLU A 122 -11.23 14.15 11.63
CA GLU A 122 -12.38 14.14 10.70
C GLU A 122 -13.58 13.34 11.22
N MET A 123 -13.53 12.80 12.43
CA MET A 123 -14.66 12.08 13.02
C MET A 123 -15.53 13.00 13.87
N ARG A 124 -16.84 12.95 13.65
CA ARG A 124 -17.80 13.86 14.29
C ARG A 124 -17.93 13.69 15.80
N ASN A 125 -17.99 12.43 16.27
CA ASN A 125 -18.36 12.10 17.65
C ASN A 125 -17.20 11.46 18.44
N VAL A 126 -16.09 11.20 17.78
CA VAL A 126 -14.92 10.52 18.38
C VAL A 126 -13.67 11.33 18.08
N ALA A 127 -12.97 11.76 19.11
CA ALA A 127 -11.70 12.48 19.00
C ALA A 127 -10.69 11.93 20.01
N LEU A 128 -9.43 11.88 19.62
CA LEU A 128 -8.31 11.62 20.52
C LEU A 128 -7.69 12.93 20.96
N ALA A 129 -7.01 12.91 22.09
CA ALA A 129 -6.38 14.10 22.65
C ALA A 129 -5.03 13.74 23.28
N ALA A 130 -4.25 14.74 23.64
CA ALA A 130 -2.96 14.56 24.30
C ALA A 130 -3.07 13.64 25.52
N GLY A 131 -2.18 12.66 25.62
CA GLY A 131 -2.15 11.63 26.64
C GLY A 131 -3.05 10.41 26.38
N ASP A 132 -3.81 10.38 25.26
CA ASP A 132 -4.48 9.14 24.81
C ASP A 132 -3.45 8.21 24.13
N LEU A 133 -3.76 6.92 24.06
CA LEU A 133 -2.87 5.89 23.53
C LEU A 133 -3.48 5.23 22.28
N VAL A 134 -2.71 5.16 21.20
CA VAL A 134 -3.05 4.34 20.02
C VAL A 134 -2.11 3.15 19.93
N VAL A 135 -2.68 1.94 19.92
CA VAL A 135 -1.93 0.68 19.80
C VAL A 135 -2.12 0.11 18.39
N PHE A 136 -1.02 -0.09 17.68
CA PHE A 136 -1.01 -0.81 16.41
C PHE A 136 -0.86 -2.32 16.66
N SER A 137 -1.99 -3.00 16.86
CA SER A 137 -2.05 -4.46 17.02
C SER A 137 -2.04 -5.17 15.67
N SER A 138 -1.10 -4.75 14.82
CA SER A 138 -0.87 -5.27 13.46
C SER A 138 0.54 -4.94 13.02
N ARG A 139 1.01 -5.66 12.00
CA ARG A 139 2.25 -5.32 11.30
C ARG A 139 1.93 -4.65 9.97
N ALA A 140 2.76 -3.71 9.55
CA ALA A 140 2.66 -3.11 8.23
C ALA A 140 2.88 -4.17 7.13
N ILE A 141 1.98 -4.22 6.18
CA ILE A 141 2.17 -4.99 4.93
C ILE A 141 3.11 -4.17 4.04
N PRO A 142 4.12 -4.80 3.41
CA PRO A 142 5.04 -4.11 2.51
C PRO A 142 4.30 -3.27 1.45
N GLY A 143 4.69 -1.99 1.34
CA GLY A 143 4.06 -1.00 0.47
C GLY A 143 3.07 -0.05 1.16
N ASN A 144 2.70 -0.32 2.41
CA ASN A 144 1.78 0.53 3.19
C ASN A 144 2.52 1.45 4.18
N GLU A 145 3.84 1.37 4.27
CA GLU A 145 4.65 2.03 5.30
C GLU A 145 4.42 3.53 5.32
N LYS A 146 4.40 4.18 4.15
CA LYS A 146 4.20 5.62 4.04
C LYS A 146 2.82 6.05 4.55
N ALA A 147 1.76 5.38 4.14
CA ALA A 147 0.40 5.69 4.57
C ALA A 147 0.21 5.50 6.09
N ILE A 148 0.82 4.44 6.65
CA ILE A 148 0.83 4.22 8.10
C ILE A 148 1.63 5.30 8.82
N GLN A 149 2.77 5.72 8.28
CA GLN A 149 3.60 6.77 8.86
C GLN A 149 2.89 8.13 8.86
N ASP A 150 2.18 8.47 7.80
CA ASP A 150 1.39 9.71 7.71
C ASP A 150 0.30 9.73 8.80
N ILE A 151 -0.37 8.61 9.04
CA ILE A 151 -1.35 8.48 10.14
C ILE A 151 -0.68 8.66 11.50
N LYS A 152 0.46 8.00 11.74
CA LYS A 152 1.21 8.14 12.99
C LYS A 152 1.62 9.59 13.24
N ASN A 153 2.11 10.28 12.23
CA ASN A 153 2.48 11.70 12.33
C ASN A 153 1.30 12.55 12.77
N GLY A 154 0.11 12.39 12.12
CA GLY A 154 -1.09 13.14 12.51
C GLY A 154 -1.54 12.87 13.94
N LEU A 155 -1.40 11.64 14.45
CA LEU A 155 -1.71 11.30 15.84
C LEU A 155 -0.71 11.93 16.83
N VAL A 156 0.58 11.89 16.51
CA VAL A 156 1.64 12.51 17.34
C VAL A 156 1.46 14.01 17.42
N GLU A 157 1.08 14.69 16.34
CA GLU A 157 0.78 16.13 16.34
C GLU A 157 -0.40 16.48 17.25
N GLN A 158 -1.34 15.56 17.47
CA GLN A 158 -2.43 15.69 18.46
C GLN A 158 -1.99 15.39 19.89
N GLY A 159 -0.71 15.02 20.13
CA GLY A 159 -0.18 14.64 21.44
C GLY A 159 -0.57 13.22 21.87
N VAL A 160 -1.00 12.37 20.94
CA VAL A 160 -1.37 10.98 21.19
C VAL A 160 -0.13 10.11 21.24
N HIS A 161 -0.06 9.23 22.22
CA HIS A 161 1.02 8.23 22.31
C HIS A 161 0.76 7.06 21.37
N ILE A 162 1.82 6.54 20.74
CA ILE A 162 1.72 5.40 19.82
C ILE A 162 2.51 4.23 20.40
N LEU A 163 1.90 3.04 20.37
CA LEU A 163 2.54 1.79 20.74
C LEU A 163 2.47 0.79 19.59
N THR A 164 3.59 0.19 19.27
CA THR A 164 3.74 -0.76 18.15
C THR A 164 4.31 -2.10 18.61
N ASP A 165 4.34 -3.09 17.70
CA ASP A 165 4.92 -4.43 17.97
C ASP A 165 6.47 -4.41 18.14
N GLY A 166 7.13 -3.28 17.88
CA GLY A 166 8.54 -3.08 18.17
C GLY A 166 8.84 -2.68 19.62
N GLU A 167 7.81 -2.21 20.37
CA GLU A 167 7.96 -1.68 21.73
C GLU A 167 7.31 -2.59 22.77
N ALA A 168 6.22 -3.26 22.40
CA ALA A 168 5.55 -4.24 23.26
C ALA A 168 4.95 -5.37 22.42
N LEU A 169 4.68 -6.51 23.05
CA LEU A 169 4.07 -7.66 22.38
C LEU A 169 2.56 -7.40 22.14
N VAL A 170 2.25 -6.54 21.20
CA VAL A 170 0.85 -6.18 20.86
C VAL A 170 0.34 -6.86 19.60
N HIS A 171 1.21 -7.57 18.89
CA HIS A 171 0.85 -8.31 17.68
C HIS A 171 1.73 -9.55 17.52
N VAL A 172 1.18 -10.58 16.89
CA VAL A 172 1.91 -11.74 16.42
C VAL A 172 1.53 -12.02 14.96
N SER A 173 2.54 -12.38 14.16
CA SER A 173 2.35 -12.82 12.78
C SER A 173 1.72 -14.21 12.76
N GLY A 174 0.75 -14.43 11.86
CA GLY A 174 0.21 -15.77 11.60
C GLY A 174 1.14 -16.67 10.76
N HIS A 175 2.28 -16.14 10.29
CA HIS A 175 3.26 -16.87 9.49
C HIS A 175 4.27 -17.58 10.40
N PRO A 176 4.52 -18.90 10.21
CA PRO A 176 5.42 -19.67 11.06
C PRO A 176 6.88 -19.23 10.90
N ARG A 177 7.63 -19.26 12.01
CA ARG A 177 9.08 -19.06 12.03
C ARG A 177 9.82 -20.40 11.81
N ARG A 178 11.14 -20.35 11.73
CA ARG A 178 12.00 -21.49 11.39
C ARG A 178 11.75 -22.74 12.26
N ASN A 179 11.58 -22.58 13.57
CA ASN A 179 11.38 -23.75 14.44
C ASN A 179 9.98 -24.35 14.27
N GLU A 180 8.97 -23.53 14.00
CA GLU A 180 7.63 -24.01 13.69
C GLU A 180 7.59 -24.72 12.33
N LEU A 181 8.33 -24.22 11.32
CA LEU A 181 8.51 -24.88 10.03
C LEU A 181 9.17 -26.26 10.22
N LYS A 182 10.26 -26.35 10.99
CA LYS A 182 10.92 -27.64 11.30
C LYS A 182 9.98 -28.60 12.00
N GLN A 183 9.23 -28.14 12.99
CA GLN A 183 8.25 -28.94 13.69
C GLN A 183 7.18 -29.50 12.74
N MET A 184 6.72 -28.71 11.80
CA MET A 184 5.77 -29.14 10.77
C MET A 184 6.41 -30.21 9.86
N TYR A 185 7.69 -30.07 9.49
CA TYR A 185 8.40 -31.09 8.70
C TYR A 185 8.51 -32.43 9.45
N GLU A 186 8.79 -32.40 10.74
CA GLU A 186 8.84 -33.59 11.60
C GLU A 186 7.48 -34.32 11.68
N TRP A 187 6.39 -33.56 11.78
CA TRP A 187 5.04 -34.11 11.86
C TRP A 187 4.57 -34.71 10.53
N ILE A 188 4.73 -33.95 9.43
CA ILE A 188 4.21 -34.34 8.11
C ILE A 188 5.15 -35.31 7.39
N ARG A 189 6.48 -35.17 7.56
CA ARG A 189 7.53 -35.91 6.84
C ARG A 189 7.32 -35.92 5.33
N PRO A 190 7.23 -34.76 4.68
CA PRO A 190 6.90 -34.70 3.27
C PRO A 190 8.04 -35.23 2.41
N GLU A 191 7.73 -35.96 1.35
CA GLU A 191 8.71 -36.38 0.32
C GLU A 191 9.13 -35.20 -0.54
N ILE A 192 8.16 -34.29 -0.83
CA ILE A 192 8.35 -33.08 -1.64
C ILE A 192 7.83 -31.88 -0.85
N LEU A 193 8.65 -30.86 -0.71
CA LEU A 193 8.22 -29.56 -0.17
C LEU A 193 8.36 -28.48 -1.24
N VAL A 194 7.29 -27.74 -1.50
CA VAL A 194 7.28 -26.62 -2.44
C VAL A 194 7.11 -25.31 -1.66
N PRO A 195 8.17 -24.50 -1.53
CA PRO A 195 8.09 -23.17 -0.91
C PRO A 195 7.25 -22.22 -1.77
N VAL A 196 6.32 -21.50 -1.16
CA VAL A 196 5.47 -20.48 -1.80
C VAL A 196 5.28 -19.27 -0.89
N HIS A 197 4.57 -18.26 -1.35
CA HIS A 197 4.14 -17.12 -0.55
C HIS A 197 5.30 -16.36 0.10
N GLY A 198 6.19 -15.84 -0.73
CA GLY A 198 7.34 -15.05 -0.31
C GLY A 198 8.12 -14.56 -1.52
N GLU A 199 9.05 -13.67 -1.26
CA GLU A 199 10.01 -13.23 -2.26
C GLU A 199 11.11 -14.29 -2.45
N ALA A 200 11.94 -14.13 -3.48
CA ALA A 200 13.01 -15.07 -3.82
C ALA A 200 13.91 -15.46 -2.62
N GLN A 201 14.22 -14.50 -1.75
CA GLN A 201 15.02 -14.73 -0.54
C GLN A 201 14.31 -15.64 0.47
N HIS A 202 13.01 -15.42 0.69
CA HIS A 202 12.20 -16.24 1.61
C HIS A 202 12.08 -17.69 1.10
N LEU A 203 11.79 -17.86 -0.21
CA LEU A 203 11.70 -19.19 -0.83
C LEU A 203 13.03 -19.93 -0.77
N THR A 204 14.16 -19.23 -0.94
CA THR A 204 15.51 -19.82 -0.85
C THR A 204 15.82 -20.23 0.59
N ALA A 205 15.56 -19.37 1.57
CA ALA A 205 15.78 -19.68 2.97
C ALA A 205 14.96 -20.88 3.45
N GLN A 206 13.70 -21.00 2.98
CA GLN A 206 12.86 -22.15 3.30
C GLN A 206 13.35 -23.44 2.61
N LYS A 207 13.80 -23.35 1.35
CA LYS A 207 14.42 -24.46 0.66
C LYS A 207 15.61 -25.01 1.45
N GLU A 208 16.55 -24.15 1.80
CA GLU A 208 17.73 -24.54 2.59
C GLU A 208 17.35 -25.16 3.95
N LEU A 209 16.37 -24.59 4.64
CA LEU A 209 15.87 -25.13 5.89
C LEU A 209 15.27 -26.53 5.74
N ALA A 210 14.50 -26.74 4.67
CA ALA A 210 13.87 -28.02 4.39
C ALA A 210 14.90 -29.09 4.01
N GLU A 211 15.88 -28.77 3.18
CA GLU A 211 16.99 -29.66 2.81
C GLU A 211 17.83 -30.05 4.04
N GLN A 212 18.16 -29.09 4.91
CA GLN A 212 18.82 -29.34 6.19
C GLN A 212 18.01 -30.22 7.14
N SER A 213 16.69 -30.21 7.00
CA SER A 213 15.75 -31.05 7.76
C SER A 213 15.54 -32.45 7.13
N GLY A 214 16.27 -32.78 6.07
CA GLY A 214 16.25 -34.11 5.43
C GLY A 214 15.16 -34.32 4.38
N ILE A 215 14.48 -33.27 3.91
CA ILE A 215 13.48 -33.40 2.85
C ILE A 215 14.20 -33.55 1.50
N ALA A 216 13.91 -34.66 0.80
CA ALA A 216 14.68 -35.08 -0.36
C ALA A 216 14.46 -34.19 -1.60
N GLN A 217 13.26 -33.62 -1.78
CA GLN A 217 12.90 -32.83 -2.95
C GLN A 217 12.31 -31.49 -2.53
N VAL A 218 13.03 -30.40 -2.83
CA VAL A 218 12.58 -29.05 -2.54
C VAL A 218 12.73 -28.17 -3.80
N PRO A 219 11.84 -28.35 -4.79
CA PRO A 219 11.88 -27.54 -5.99
C PRO A 219 11.56 -26.09 -5.69
N ARG A 220 12.39 -25.18 -6.22
CA ARG A 220 12.13 -23.75 -6.15
C ARG A 220 11.42 -23.31 -7.43
N VAL A 221 10.17 -22.91 -7.30
CA VAL A 221 9.31 -22.49 -8.41
C VAL A 221 9.07 -20.98 -8.40
N ARG A 222 8.71 -20.44 -9.55
CA ARG A 222 8.31 -19.05 -9.77
C ARG A 222 6.87 -19.00 -10.22
N ASN A 223 6.26 -17.83 -10.13
CA ASN A 223 4.93 -17.61 -10.71
C ASN A 223 4.98 -17.94 -12.21
N GLY A 224 4.04 -18.76 -12.67
CA GLY A 224 3.97 -19.24 -14.04
C GLY A 224 4.61 -20.61 -14.27
N ASP A 225 5.45 -21.12 -13.36
CA ASP A 225 6.01 -22.46 -13.50
C ASP A 225 4.94 -23.54 -13.31
N LEU A 226 4.88 -24.47 -14.23
CA LEU A 226 4.06 -25.67 -14.15
C LEU A 226 4.91 -26.81 -13.55
N LEU A 227 4.73 -27.08 -12.25
CA LEU A 227 5.46 -28.11 -11.53
C LEU A 227 4.70 -29.42 -11.54
N ARG A 228 5.31 -30.47 -12.10
CA ARG A 228 4.84 -31.85 -11.94
C ARG A 228 5.33 -32.39 -10.61
N LEU A 229 4.42 -32.85 -9.76
CA LEU A 229 4.74 -33.47 -8.46
C LEU A 229 4.88 -34.99 -8.57
N ALA A 230 4.10 -35.61 -9.47
CA ALA A 230 4.09 -37.08 -9.73
C ALA A 230 3.56 -37.37 -11.16
N PRO A 231 3.89 -38.50 -11.76
CA PRO A 231 4.84 -39.52 -11.31
C PRO A 231 6.30 -39.07 -11.53
N GLY A 232 7.20 -39.66 -10.77
CA GLY A 232 8.63 -39.35 -10.85
C GLY A 232 9.06 -38.17 -9.96
N PRO A 233 10.28 -37.66 -10.15
CA PRO A 233 10.76 -36.54 -9.35
C PRO A 233 10.00 -35.24 -9.66
N ALA A 234 9.94 -34.33 -8.66
CA ALA A 234 9.32 -33.02 -8.82
C ALA A 234 10.13 -32.17 -9.81
N GLU A 235 9.51 -31.77 -10.91
CA GLU A 235 10.18 -31.10 -12.03
C GLU A 235 9.28 -30.02 -12.65
N VAL A 236 9.88 -28.87 -13.03
CA VAL A 236 9.18 -27.85 -13.83
C VAL A 236 9.09 -28.35 -15.27
N ILE A 237 7.88 -28.65 -15.72
CA ILE A 237 7.60 -29.25 -17.03
C ILE A 237 7.10 -28.25 -18.07
N GLY A 238 6.88 -27.01 -17.68
CA GLY A 238 6.40 -25.95 -18.57
C GLY A 238 6.17 -24.63 -17.84
N HIS A 239 5.68 -23.68 -18.60
CA HIS A 239 5.37 -22.34 -18.09
C HIS A 239 4.00 -21.89 -18.63
N VAL A 240 3.25 -21.20 -17.80
CA VAL A 240 2.05 -20.45 -18.19
C VAL A 240 2.33 -18.97 -18.04
N GLU A 241 1.63 -18.15 -18.79
CA GLU A 241 1.76 -16.70 -18.69
C GLU A 241 1.43 -16.24 -17.26
N ALA A 242 2.35 -15.51 -16.66
CA ALA A 242 2.21 -14.95 -15.32
C ALA A 242 2.71 -13.51 -15.33
N GLY A 243 1.99 -12.66 -14.63
CA GLY A 243 2.33 -11.23 -14.60
C GLY A 243 1.31 -10.44 -13.81
N ARG A 244 1.24 -9.15 -14.11
CA ARG A 244 0.28 -8.24 -13.50
C ARG A 244 -0.71 -7.77 -14.55
N VAL A 245 -1.99 -7.88 -14.25
CA VAL A 245 -3.06 -7.18 -14.96
C VAL A 245 -3.49 -5.97 -14.13
N PHE A 246 -3.87 -4.93 -14.82
CA PHE A 246 -4.28 -3.66 -14.23
C PHE A 246 -5.77 -3.46 -14.46
N LYS A 247 -6.48 -3.06 -13.41
CA LYS A 247 -7.86 -2.64 -13.51
C LYS A 247 -7.91 -1.11 -13.50
N ASP A 248 -8.49 -0.55 -14.54
CA ASP A 248 -8.69 0.89 -14.69
C ASP A 248 -10.16 1.15 -15.11
N GLY A 249 -10.92 1.71 -14.19
CA GLY A 249 -12.36 1.82 -14.34
C GLY A 249 -13.01 0.43 -14.49
N LYS A 250 -13.58 0.16 -15.66
CA LYS A 250 -14.22 -1.11 -16.00
C LYS A 250 -13.34 -2.06 -16.84
N LEU A 251 -12.17 -1.58 -17.28
CA LEU A 251 -11.26 -2.33 -18.13
C LEU A 251 -10.23 -3.09 -17.29
N ILE A 252 -9.81 -4.24 -17.80
CA ILE A 252 -8.72 -5.06 -17.22
C ILE A 252 -7.81 -5.44 -18.38
N GLY A 253 -6.50 -5.20 -18.24
CA GLY A 253 -5.53 -5.51 -19.28
C GLY A 253 -4.10 -5.42 -18.81
N GLY A 254 -3.16 -5.67 -19.71
CA GLY A 254 -1.72 -5.54 -19.50
C GLY A 254 -1.28 -4.08 -19.30
N PHE A 255 -0.04 -3.90 -18.86
CA PHE A 255 0.54 -2.59 -18.57
C PHE A 255 0.50 -1.65 -19.79
N ASP A 256 0.88 -2.16 -20.96
CA ASP A 256 0.94 -1.38 -22.19
C ASP A 256 -0.46 -1.17 -22.79
N GLU A 257 -1.28 -2.21 -22.82
CA GLU A 257 -2.68 -2.14 -23.29
C GLU A 257 -3.50 -1.09 -22.55
N MET A 258 -3.26 -0.95 -21.26
CA MET A 258 -3.95 0.02 -20.41
C MET A 258 -3.33 1.42 -20.44
N GLY A 259 -2.32 1.66 -21.26
CA GLY A 259 -1.64 2.95 -21.38
C GLY A 259 -1.03 3.47 -20.07
N ILE A 260 -0.69 2.57 -19.14
CA ILE A 260 -0.19 2.94 -17.81
C ILE A 260 1.22 3.54 -17.93
N GLY A 261 2.04 2.99 -18.83
CA GLY A 261 3.39 3.49 -19.12
C GLY A 261 3.35 4.93 -19.61
N ASP A 262 2.46 5.21 -20.56
CA ASP A 262 2.30 6.56 -21.14
C ASP A 262 1.81 7.55 -20.09
N ARG A 263 0.78 7.20 -19.30
CA ARG A 263 0.29 8.06 -18.22
C ARG A 263 1.36 8.36 -17.17
N ARG A 264 2.18 7.39 -16.79
CA ARG A 264 3.32 7.61 -15.88
C ARG A 264 4.35 8.55 -16.49
N LYS A 265 4.63 8.39 -17.79
CA LYS A 265 5.55 9.27 -18.52
C LYS A 265 5.00 10.70 -18.58
N LEU A 266 3.72 10.86 -18.95
CA LEU A 266 3.06 12.16 -18.99
C LEU A 266 3.05 12.85 -17.61
N SER A 267 2.82 12.11 -16.52
CA SER A 267 2.88 12.69 -15.18
C SER A 267 4.28 13.14 -14.75
N PHE A 268 5.33 12.61 -15.38
CA PHE A 268 6.72 12.96 -15.05
C PHE A 268 7.30 14.07 -15.93
N VAL A 269 6.96 14.09 -17.23
CA VAL A 269 7.54 15.04 -18.20
C VAL A 269 6.50 16.00 -18.80
N GLY A 270 5.21 15.83 -18.48
CA GLY A 270 4.16 16.61 -19.08
C GLY A 270 3.92 16.30 -20.55
N HIS A 271 3.19 17.17 -21.22
CA HIS A 271 2.85 17.10 -22.65
C HIS A 271 2.72 18.51 -23.20
N VAL A 272 3.16 18.72 -24.43
CA VAL A 272 2.93 19.96 -25.16
C VAL A 272 2.17 19.63 -26.44
N SER A 273 0.99 20.23 -26.59
CA SER A 273 0.23 20.18 -27.85
C SER A 273 0.56 21.42 -28.67
N VAL A 274 0.94 21.20 -29.95
CA VAL A 274 1.27 22.29 -30.86
C VAL A 274 0.44 22.16 -32.12
N ASN A 275 -0.35 23.17 -32.42
CA ASN A 275 -1.12 23.27 -33.65
C ASN A 275 -0.58 24.43 -34.51
N VAL A 276 -0.22 24.13 -35.75
CA VAL A 276 0.29 25.09 -36.70
C VAL A 276 -0.50 25.00 -38.02
N VAL A 277 -0.98 26.13 -38.46
CA VAL A 277 -1.67 26.24 -39.77
C VAL A 277 -0.78 26.99 -40.76
N LEU A 278 -0.49 26.35 -41.89
CA LEU A 278 0.27 26.96 -42.99
C LEU A 278 -0.66 27.22 -44.18
N ASN A 279 -0.48 28.37 -44.84
CA ASN A 279 -1.19 28.72 -46.07
C ASN A 279 -0.61 27.98 -47.29
N SER A 280 -1.16 28.21 -48.47
CA SER A 280 -0.69 27.62 -49.73
C SER A 280 0.74 27.99 -50.13
N LYS A 281 1.32 29.02 -49.49
CA LYS A 281 2.72 29.44 -49.66
C LYS A 281 3.63 28.87 -48.56
N PHE A 282 3.09 28.00 -47.69
CA PHE A 282 3.81 27.42 -46.56
C PHE A 282 4.29 28.47 -45.54
N GLU A 283 3.51 29.53 -45.37
CA GLU A 283 3.67 30.57 -44.34
C GLU A 283 2.61 30.39 -43.29
N PHE A 284 2.84 30.88 -42.06
CA PHE A 284 1.84 30.84 -41.00
C PHE A 284 0.54 31.53 -41.46
N SER A 285 -0.59 30.91 -41.17
CA SER A 285 -1.94 31.40 -41.41
C SER A 285 -2.64 31.74 -40.07
N GLY A 286 -1.96 32.40 -39.21
CA GLY A 286 -2.29 32.73 -37.85
C GLY A 286 -1.22 32.27 -36.87
N ASP A 287 -1.34 32.67 -35.65
CA ASP A 287 -0.39 32.28 -34.61
C ASP A 287 -0.47 30.78 -34.29
N PRO A 288 0.64 30.11 -33.98
CA PRO A 288 0.63 28.77 -33.44
C PRO A 288 -0.17 28.68 -32.13
N ASP A 289 -0.93 27.62 -31.97
CA ASP A 289 -1.57 27.30 -30.70
C ASP A 289 -0.67 26.31 -29.94
N VAL A 290 -0.16 26.71 -28.79
CA VAL A 290 0.80 25.95 -27.97
C VAL A 290 0.21 25.76 -26.57
N VAL A 291 -0.11 24.53 -26.22
CA VAL A 291 -0.75 24.20 -24.94
C VAL A 291 0.17 23.29 -24.13
N PRO A 292 0.90 23.81 -23.15
CA PRO A 292 1.65 23.00 -22.18
C PRO A 292 0.72 22.40 -21.11
N ILE A 293 0.84 21.11 -20.84
CA ILE A 293 0.05 20.38 -19.83
C ILE A 293 1.03 19.67 -18.90
N GLY A 294 1.01 20.02 -17.61
CA GLY A 294 1.87 19.40 -16.60
C GLY A 294 3.34 19.86 -16.68
N LEU A 295 3.62 20.97 -17.33
CA LEU A 295 4.89 21.69 -17.26
C LEU A 295 4.81 22.81 -16.19
N PRO A 296 5.98 23.33 -15.71
CA PRO A 296 6.00 24.55 -14.92
C PRO A 296 5.33 25.71 -15.66
N GLY A 297 4.68 26.64 -14.91
CA GLY A 297 4.03 27.80 -15.52
C GLY A 297 5.01 28.86 -15.98
N PHE A 298 6.20 28.90 -15.36
CA PHE A 298 7.27 29.87 -15.62
C PHE A 298 8.61 29.16 -15.64
N ASP A 299 9.57 29.72 -16.32
CA ASP A 299 10.98 29.32 -16.30
C ASP A 299 11.76 30.00 -15.16
N ASP A 300 13.08 29.85 -15.15
CA ASP A 300 13.96 30.44 -14.13
C ASP A 300 14.11 31.98 -14.26
N ASP A 301 13.76 32.55 -15.41
CA ASP A 301 13.81 33.99 -15.69
C ASP A 301 12.43 34.67 -15.51
N ASP A 302 11.45 33.94 -14.93
CA ASP A 302 10.06 34.37 -14.67
C ASP A 302 9.25 34.60 -15.97
N GLU A 303 9.70 34.03 -17.11
CA GLU A 303 8.99 34.04 -18.37
C GLU A 303 7.99 32.88 -18.42
N LYS A 304 6.82 33.12 -19.01
CA LYS A 304 5.81 32.05 -19.13
C LYS A 304 6.32 30.92 -20.03
N MET A 305 6.22 29.71 -19.55
CA MET A 305 6.60 28.50 -20.31
C MET A 305 5.88 28.42 -21.67
N GLU A 306 4.62 28.87 -21.72
CA GLU A 306 3.84 28.93 -22.96
C GLU A 306 4.48 29.85 -24.00
N ASP A 307 4.96 31.04 -23.59
CA ASP A 307 5.59 32.03 -24.48
C ASP A 307 6.94 31.52 -24.99
N VAL A 308 7.76 30.94 -24.12
CA VAL A 308 9.03 30.29 -24.49
C VAL A 308 8.84 29.20 -25.53
N LEU A 309 7.84 28.34 -25.32
CA LEU A 309 7.54 27.26 -26.27
C LEU A 309 6.92 27.78 -27.57
N PHE A 310 6.13 28.82 -27.50
CA PHE A 310 5.58 29.51 -28.67
C PHE A 310 6.70 30.08 -29.57
N ASP A 311 7.65 30.78 -29.00
CA ASP A 311 8.82 31.30 -29.74
C ASP A 311 9.69 30.20 -30.34
N ALA A 312 9.82 29.09 -29.62
CA ALA A 312 10.50 27.90 -30.11
C ALA A 312 9.80 27.31 -31.38
N VAL A 313 8.48 27.36 -31.46
CA VAL A 313 7.68 26.91 -32.60
C VAL A 313 7.89 27.89 -33.79
N LEU A 314 7.82 29.21 -33.56
CA LEU A 314 8.05 30.20 -34.58
C LEU A 314 9.48 30.06 -35.20
N GLY A 315 10.49 30.06 -34.35
CA GLY A 315 11.89 29.93 -34.76
C GLY A 315 12.16 28.63 -35.53
N ALA A 316 11.52 27.52 -35.12
CA ALA A 316 11.65 26.25 -35.82
C ALA A 316 11.16 26.32 -37.28
N VAL A 317 9.99 26.91 -37.51
CA VAL A 317 9.42 27.02 -38.86
C VAL A 317 10.22 28.05 -39.70
N GLU A 318 10.60 29.17 -39.10
CA GLU A 318 11.35 30.23 -39.77
C GLU A 318 12.75 29.75 -40.22
N SER A 319 13.40 28.92 -39.46
CA SER A 319 14.70 28.32 -39.77
C SER A 319 14.70 27.41 -41.02
N ILE A 320 13.50 26.91 -41.42
CA ILE A 320 13.37 26.06 -42.59
C ILE A 320 13.24 26.93 -43.86
N PRO A 321 14.10 26.75 -44.87
CA PRO A 321 13.97 27.43 -46.18
C PRO A 321 12.58 27.23 -46.78
N ARG A 322 11.94 28.27 -47.30
CA ARG A 322 10.54 28.21 -47.84
C ARG A 322 10.34 27.08 -48.84
N SER A 323 11.31 26.79 -49.68
CA SER A 323 11.26 25.68 -50.67
C SER A 323 11.13 24.29 -50.02
N ARG A 324 11.58 24.14 -48.78
CA ARG A 324 11.56 22.87 -48.02
C ARG A 324 10.35 22.78 -47.09
N ARG A 325 9.61 23.86 -46.79
CA ARG A 325 8.44 23.84 -45.89
C ARG A 325 7.25 23.05 -46.48
N LYS A 326 7.32 22.74 -47.79
CA LYS A 326 6.33 21.82 -48.42
C LYS A 326 6.40 20.37 -47.87
N ASP A 327 7.53 19.99 -47.30
CA ASP A 327 7.66 18.73 -46.55
C ASP A 327 7.17 18.92 -45.11
N LEU A 328 5.88 18.65 -44.90
CA LEU A 328 5.24 18.78 -43.60
C LEU A 328 5.85 17.83 -42.55
N GLY A 329 6.44 16.70 -42.96
CA GLY A 329 7.15 15.80 -42.07
C GLY A 329 8.39 16.46 -41.47
N MET A 330 9.16 17.15 -42.33
CA MET A 330 10.32 17.93 -41.89
C MET A 330 9.91 19.07 -40.94
N VAL A 331 8.86 19.81 -41.27
CA VAL A 331 8.33 20.90 -40.43
C VAL A 331 7.93 20.38 -39.06
N ARG A 332 7.14 19.31 -39.00
CA ARG A 332 6.71 18.68 -37.77
C ARG A 332 7.90 18.26 -36.90
N GLU A 333 8.90 17.63 -37.50
CA GLU A 333 10.05 17.15 -36.74
C GLU A 333 10.93 18.31 -36.24
N ALA A 334 11.07 19.40 -37.02
CA ALA A 334 11.77 20.60 -36.59
C ALA A 334 11.08 21.25 -35.40
N ILE A 335 9.74 21.43 -35.42
CA ILE A 335 8.95 21.95 -34.31
C ILE A 335 9.11 21.04 -33.08
N ARG A 336 8.93 19.74 -33.24
CA ARG A 336 9.08 18.78 -32.14
C ARG A 336 10.43 18.88 -31.44
N ARG A 337 11.50 19.01 -32.22
CA ARG A 337 12.89 19.14 -31.70
C ARG A 337 13.09 20.47 -30.99
N SER A 338 12.63 21.58 -31.59
CA SER A 338 12.77 22.90 -31.00
C SER A 338 12.04 23.04 -29.70
N VAL A 339 10.75 22.65 -29.64
CA VAL A 339 9.93 22.67 -28.40
C VAL A 339 10.57 21.81 -27.30
N ARG A 340 11.07 20.61 -27.65
CA ARG A 340 11.76 19.75 -26.68
C ARG A 340 13.10 20.31 -26.22
N ALA A 341 13.82 21.03 -27.08
CA ALA A 341 15.04 21.69 -26.69
C ALA A 341 14.77 22.86 -25.75
N ALA A 342 13.82 23.73 -26.08
CA ALA A 342 13.41 24.85 -25.22
C ALA A 342 12.93 24.38 -23.86
N ALA A 343 12.02 23.42 -23.83
CA ALA A 343 11.57 22.84 -22.54
C ALA A 343 12.72 22.22 -21.72
N ASN A 344 13.70 21.58 -22.38
CA ASN A 344 14.85 21.02 -21.68
C ASN A 344 15.81 22.09 -21.16
N GLU A 345 15.94 23.20 -21.84
CA GLU A 345 16.79 24.33 -21.43
C GLU A 345 16.20 25.01 -20.18
N CYS A 346 14.90 25.31 -20.20
CA CYS A 346 14.22 26.01 -19.11
C CYS A 346 13.84 25.11 -17.92
N TRP A 347 13.63 23.81 -18.15
CA TRP A 347 13.09 22.90 -17.12
C TRP A 347 13.94 21.64 -16.88
N GLY A 348 14.90 21.35 -17.74
CA GLY A 348 15.72 20.12 -17.66
C GLY A 348 15.00 18.84 -18.05
N LYS A 349 13.78 18.90 -18.62
CA LYS A 349 13.01 17.74 -19.09
C LYS A 349 12.53 17.92 -20.53
N LYS A 350 12.20 16.78 -21.17
CA LYS A 350 11.75 16.73 -22.58
C LYS A 350 10.35 16.16 -22.65
N PRO A 351 9.31 16.99 -22.70
CA PRO A 351 7.91 16.55 -22.82
C PRO A 351 7.61 15.79 -24.10
#